data_3105dc4cb74022d5e751d11bbaf6cb59
#
_entry.id   3105dc4cb74022d5e751d11bbaf6cb59
#
_cell.length_a   1.000
_cell.length_b   1.000
_cell.length_c   1.000
_cell.angle_alpha   90.00
_cell.angle_beta   90.00
_cell.angle_gamma   90.00
#
_symmetry.space_group_name_H-M   'P 1'
#
loop_
_entity.id
_entity.type
_entity.pdbx_description
1 polymer ?
#
loop_
_entity_poly.entity_id
_entity_poly.type
_entity_poly.pdbx_seq_one_letter_code
_entity_poly.pdbx_strand_id
1 'polypeptide(L)'
;MVQNISSPQAKPELGKLSPEHICPNCGHQGLHIFYEVRNVPVHSCLMMPSQEEAINFPCGDLVLGFCDHCGFITNVEFDSKWSAYAPNYEDQQSFSPTFNKFARDLANNLVAKYDLHNKDIIEIGCSKGDFLILLCELGNNRGVGIDPSVVPGRVESEAADRVTFIQEYYSASHAKYVGDFICCRHTLEHIQPTAEFVSTVRQSIGERKDTAFFLEIPNNTRVLQDLAFEDIYYEHCSYFSPGALARVFRASGFEVTDLYLAYDDQYLLIEAKPVDTTSDKIYPLEETVAQVAEDVKHFTRNIQTKLDNWRLNLQKWKAENQRVVVWGSGSKCVAFLTTLDTIDKIEYVVDINPHRHGKFIPGVGKQIMSPEFLKDYQPDKIIVMNSIYCDEIQQMLQQMGVSTELVPL
;
A
#
# COMPACT_ATOMS: atom_id res chain seq x y z
N MET A 1 32.98 33.24 34.16
CA MET A 1 31.56 32.86 34.00
C MET A 1 31.20 33.12 32.54
N VAL A 2 31.21 32.07 31.76
CA VAL A 2 30.78 32.13 30.36
C VAL A 2 29.35 31.60 30.34
N GLN A 3 28.38 32.51 30.12
CA GLN A 3 26.98 32.15 29.92
C GLN A 3 26.88 31.46 28.58
N ASN A 4 26.59 30.14 28.59
CA ASN A 4 26.11 29.43 27.44
C ASN A 4 24.67 29.93 27.11
N ILE A 5 24.57 30.80 26.12
CA ILE A 5 23.31 31.15 25.49
C ILE A 5 23.02 30.01 24.51
N SER A 6 22.20 29.04 24.93
CA SER A 6 21.58 28.09 24.02
C SER A 6 20.64 28.88 23.10
N SER A 7 21.00 28.95 21.85
CA SER A 7 20.08 29.43 20.79
C SER A 7 18.77 28.64 20.85
N PRO A 8 17.60 29.27 20.78
CA PRO A 8 16.35 28.54 20.65
C PRO A 8 16.41 27.71 19.38
N GLN A 9 16.36 26.38 19.52
CA GLN A 9 16.16 25.49 18.39
C GLN A 9 14.85 25.93 17.71
N ALA A 10 14.93 26.35 16.45
CA ALA A 10 13.77 26.67 15.65
C ALA A 10 12.81 25.45 15.71
N LYS A 11 11.54 25.71 16.05
CA LYS A 11 10.53 24.66 15.98
C LYS A 11 10.52 24.13 14.55
N PRO A 12 10.59 22.82 14.33
CA PRO A 12 10.56 22.29 12.98
C PRO A 12 9.26 22.69 12.31
N GLU A 13 9.38 23.30 11.16
CA GLU A 13 8.28 23.72 10.32
C GLU A 13 7.63 22.49 9.67
N LEU A 14 6.33 22.57 9.33
CA LEU A 14 5.57 21.55 8.61
C LEU A 14 6.05 21.32 7.16
N GLY A 15 7.15 21.94 6.76
CA GLY A 15 7.61 22.02 5.38
C GLY A 15 7.20 23.33 4.70
N LYS A 16 7.57 23.48 3.43
CA LYS A 16 7.28 24.70 2.66
C LYS A 16 5.84 24.71 2.19
N LEU A 17 5.07 25.74 2.55
CA LEU A 17 3.72 25.93 2.01
C LEU A 17 3.75 26.16 0.49
N SER A 18 2.97 25.39 -0.26
CA SER A 18 2.79 25.46 -1.71
C SER A 18 1.33 25.80 -2.00
N PRO A 19 1.01 27.09 -2.17
CA PRO A 19 -0.37 27.56 -2.31
C PRO A 19 -1.03 27.19 -3.66
N GLU A 20 -0.27 26.76 -4.64
CA GLU A 20 -0.74 26.32 -5.96
C GLU A 20 -1.44 24.96 -5.92
N HIS A 21 -1.15 24.12 -4.94
CA HIS A 21 -1.75 22.79 -4.82
C HIS A 21 -3.08 22.82 -4.05
N ILE A 22 -4.05 22.10 -4.55
CA ILE A 22 -5.37 21.92 -3.92
C ILE A 22 -5.43 20.50 -3.35
N CYS A 23 -5.87 20.37 -2.11
CA CYS A 23 -6.06 19.08 -1.48
C CYS A 23 -7.17 18.28 -2.18
N PRO A 24 -6.88 17.10 -2.78
CA PRO A 24 -7.90 16.33 -3.50
C PRO A 24 -8.92 15.67 -2.57
N ASN A 25 -8.64 15.66 -1.25
CA ASN A 25 -9.50 15.07 -0.24
C ASN A 25 -10.53 16.05 0.36
N CYS A 26 -10.21 17.35 0.46
CA CYS A 26 -11.12 18.32 1.08
C CYS A 26 -11.27 19.63 0.29
N GLY A 27 -10.57 19.83 -0.81
CA GLY A 27 -10.61 21.04 -1.62
C GLY A 27 -9.87 22.27 -1.03
N HIS A 28 -9.22 22.13 0.14
CA HIS A 28 -8.44 23.22 0.75
C HIS A 28 -7.26 23.59 -0.15
N GLN A 29 -7.01 24.89 -0.29
CA GLN A 29 -5.90 25.41 -1.09
C GLN A 29 -4.64 25.60 -0.24
N GLY A 30 -3.53 25.06 -0.71
CA GLY A 30 -2.25 25.07 -0.04
C GLY A 30 -1.92 23.77 0.65
N LEU A 31 -0.76 23.20 0.34
CA LEU A 31 -0.22 22.00 0.97
C LEU A 31 1.19 22.28 1.46
N HIS A 32 1.58 21.67 2.58
CA HIS A 32 2.93 21.77 3.14
C HIS A 32 3.81 20.67 2.57
N ILE A 33 4.77 21.00 1.69
CA ILE A 33 5.71 20.04 1.10
C ILE A 33 6.76 19.68 2.16
N PHE A 34 6.88 18.38 2.50
CA PHE A 34 7.73 17.94 3.60
C PHE A 34 8.71 16.79 3.25
N TYR A 35 8.49 16.08 2.12
CA TYR A 35 9.35 14.99 1.69
C TYR A 35 9.41 14.90 0.17
N GLU A 36 10.61 14.67 -0.38
CA GLU A 36 10.82 14.58 -1.82
C GLU A 36 11.80 13.45 -2.15
N VAL A 37 11.45 12.64 -3.15
CA VAL A 37 12.35 11.68 -3.82
C VAL A 37 12.19 11.88 -5.32
N ARG A 38 13.29 12.13 -6.01
CA ARG A 38 13.28 12.39 -7.44
C ARG A 38 13.59 11.16 -8.27
N ASN A 39 13.03 11.10 -9.48
CA ASN A 39 13.35 10.10 -10.48
C ASN A 39 13.11 8.67 -9.97
N VAL A 40 11.94 8.40 -9.38
CA VAL A 40 11.52 7.05 -8.96
C VAL A 40 10.66 6.39 -10.04
N PRO A 41 10.69 5.06 -10.19
CA PRO A 41 9.83 4.36 -11.14
C PRO A 41 8.34 4.65 -10.90
N VAL A 42 7.59 4.91 -11.97
CA VAL A 42 6.16 5.23 -11.86
C VAL A 42 5.30 4.00 -11.55
N HIS A 43 5.83 2.79 -11.73
CA HIS A 43 5.26 1.52 -11.29
C HIS A 43 6.31 0.64 -10.63
N SER A 44 5.90 -0.18 -9.68
CA SER A 44 6.75 -1.08 -8.92
C SER A 44 6.48 -2.57 -9.19
N CYS A 45 5.27 -2.93 -9.61
CA CYS A 45 4.85 -4.31 -9.82
C CYS A 45 4.54 -4.66 -11.29
N LEU A 46 4.79 -3.76 -12.25
CA LEU A 46 4.78 -4.09 -13.66
C LEU A 46 6.09 -4.80 -14.03
N MET A 47 6.06 -6.13 -14.11
CA MET A 47 7.27 -6.92 -14.35
C MET A 47 7.76 -6.79 -15.79
N MET A 48 9.04 -6.42 -15.95
CA MET A 48 9.66 -6.22 -17.26
C MET A 48 10.28 -7.53 -17.78
N PRO A 49 10.17 -7.81 -19.11
CA PRO A 49 10.71 -9.04 -19.69
C PRO A 49 12.23 -8.99 -19.87
N SER A 50 12.83 -7.80 -19.90
CA SER A 50 14.28 -7.63 -20.09
C SER A 50 14.86 -6.58 -19.14
N GLN A 51 16.16 -6.67 -18.90
CA GLN A 51 16.89 -5.69 -18.09
C GLN A 51 16.90 -4.31 -18.75
N GLU A 52 17.03 -4.25 -20.07
CA GLU A 52 17.04 -2.99 -20.81
C GLU A 52 15.72 -2.23 -20.68
N GLU A 53 14.59 -2.92 -20.84
CA GLU A 53 13.27 -2.33 -20.63
C GLU A 53 13.06 -1.88 -19.20
N ALA A 54 13.55 -2.66 -18.22
CA ALA A 54 13.46 -2.31 -16.83
C ALA A 54 14.28 -1.04 -16.46
N ILE A 55 15.51 -0.93 -16.96
CA ILE A 55 16.37 0.24 -16.70
C ILE A 55 15.79 1.50 -17.37
N ASN A 56 15.22 1.38 -18.57
CA ASN A 56 14.61 2.49 -19.29
C ASN A 56 13.13 2.75 -18.92
N PHE A 57 12.65 2.13 -17.86
CA PHE A 57 11.26 2.29 -17.41
C PHE A 57 10.98 3.75 -17.02
N PRO A 58 9.78 4.29 -17.32
CA PRO A 58 9.42 5.66 -16.96
C PRO A 58 9.56 5.95 -15.47
N CYS A 59 10.10 7.12 -15.16
CA CYS A 59 10.25 7.63 -13.81
C CYS A 59 9.51 8.96 -13.63
N GLY A 60 9.11 9.25 -12.42
CA GLY A 60 8.48 10.50 -12.00
C GLY A 60 9.06 10.99 -10.67
N ASP A 61 8.56 12.12 -10.21
CA ASP A 61 8.96 12.68 -8.93
C ASP A 61 7.89 12.38 -7.86
N LEU A 62 8.35 12.05 -6.67
CA LEU A 62 7.52 11.85 -5.51
C LEU A 62 7.73 13.05 -4.59
N VAL A 63 6.67 13.86 -4.42
CA VAL A 63 6.68 15.08 -3.61
C VAL A 63 5.46 15.05 -2.69
N LEU A 64 5.68 14.76 -1.40
CA LEU A 64 4.59 14.64 -0.45
C LEU A 64 4.19 16.00 0.12
N GLY A 65 2.89 16.33 -0.05
CA GLY A 65 2.22 17.49 0.50
C GLY A 65 1.23 17.12 1.58
N PHE A 66 1.33 17.76 2.74
CA PHE A 66 0.41 17.61 3.88
C PHE A 66 -0.64 18.72 3.87
N CYS A 67 -1.91 18.36 4.04
CA CYS A 67 -3.02 19.29 4.19
C CYS A 67 -3.28 19.57 5.69
N ASP A 68 -3.03 20.79 6.14
CA ASP A 68 -3.24 21.23 7.53
C ASP A 68 -4.71 21.47 7.88
N HIS A 69 -5.62 21.36 6.89
CA HIS A 69 -7.07 21.45 7.10
C HIS A 69 -7.70 20.08 7.42
N CYS A 70 -7.32 19.00 6.72
CA CYS A 70 -7.95 17.68 6.88
C CYS A 70 -7.00 16.56 7.29
N GLY A 71 -5.69 16.78 7.39
CA GLY A 71 -4.70 15.78 7.77
C GLY A 71 -4.30 14.81 6.64
N PHE A 72 -4.79 15.02 5.43
CA PHE A 72 -4.47 14.17 4.28
C PHE A 72 -3.08 14.47 3.72
N ILE A 73 -2.41 13.43 3.22
CA ILE A 73 -1.12 13.55 2.56
C ILE A 73 -1.24 13.00 1.14
N THR A 74 -0.63 13.68 0.18
CA THR A 74 -0.67 13.29 -1.24
C THR A 74 0.65 13.57 -1.95
N ASN A 75 0.95 12.76 -2.99
CA ASN A 75 2.00 13.09 -3.94
C ASN A 75 1.49 14.19 -4.90
N VAL A 76 1.99 15.42 -4.76
CA VAL A 76 1.54 16.58 -5.55
C VAL A 76 2.04 16.55 -6.99
N GLU A 77 3.08 15.77 -7.29
CA GLU A 77 3.64 15.57 -8.63
C GLU A 77 3.10 14.28 -9.32
N PHE A 78 2.07 13.67 -8.73
CA PHE A 78 1.46 12.48 -9.33
C PHE A 78 0.75 12.82 -10.64
N ASP A 79 1.06 12.07 -11.69
CA ASP A 79 0.42 12.21 -13.00
C ASP A 79 -0.31 10.90 -13.35
N SER A 80 -1.64 10.95 -13.37
CA SER A 80 -2.50 9.80 -13.61
C SER A 80 -2.29 9.12 -14.97
N LYS A 81 -1.63 9.79 -15.93
CA LYS A 81 -1.28 9.15 -17.21
C LYS A 81 -0.37 7.92 -17.04
N TRP A 82 0.38 7.86 -15.92
CA TRP A 82 1.25 6.76 -15.59
C TRP A 82 0.57 5.61 -14.83
N SER A 83 -0.70 5.79 -14.39
CA SER A 83 -1.47 4.80 -13.62
C SER A 83 -2.10 3.73 -14.52
N ALA A 84 -1.37 3.25 -15.52
CA ALA A 84 -1.89 2.23 -16.43
C ALA A 84 -1.69 0.83 -15.86
N TYR A 85 -2.65 0.36 -15.06
CA TYR A 85 -2.69 -1.02 -14.59
C TYR A 85 -3.08 -1.96 -15.71
N ALA A 86 -2.44 -3.13 -15.78
CA ALA A 86 -2.59 -4.10 -16.86
C ALA A 86 -2.42 -5.53 -16.32
N PRO A 87 -2.79 -6.57 -17.08
CA PRO A 87 -2.68 -7.97 -16.64
C PRO A 87 -1.29 -8.43 -16.18
N ASN A 88 -0.22 -7.77 -16.62
CA ASN A 88 1.15 -8.05 -16.17
C ASN A 88 1.57 -7.30 -14.88
N TYR A 89 0.64 -6.61 -14.25
CA TYR A 89 0.83 -6.06 -12.90
C TYR A 89 0.74 -7.20 -11.89
N GLU A 90 1.84 -7.51 -11.21
CA GLU A 90 1.95 -8.67 -10.31
C GLU A 90 2.05 -8.22 -8.85
N ASP A 91 0.90 -7.96 -8.24
CA ASP A 91 0.73 -7.54 -6.84
C ASP A 91 0.27 -8.66 -5.90
N GLN A 92 0.01 -9.84 -6.43
CA GLN A 92 -0.58 -10.98 -5.72
C GLN A 92 0.28 -11.44 -4.54
N GLN A 93 -0.29 -11.50 -3.33
CA GLN A 93 0.36 -11.92 -2.09
C GLN A 93 -0.07 -13.33 -1.64
N SER A 94 -0.99 -13.98 -2.35
CA SER A 94 -1.57 -15.29 -2.01
C SER A 94 -0.59 -16.46 -2.05
N PHE A 95 0.67 -16.23 -2.38
CA PHE A 95 1.75 -17.21 -2.29
C PHE A 95 2.32 -17.36 -0.88
N SER A 96 2.04 -16.40 0.03
CA SER A 96 2.47 -16.42 1.42
C SER A 96 1.42 -17.10 2.33
N PRO A 97 1.77 -18.16 3.09
CA PRO A 97 0.91 -18.71 4.12
C PRO A 97 0.51 -17.68 5.18
N THR A 98 1.41 -16.79 5.57
CA THR A 98 1.16 -15.70 6.54
C THR A 98 0.07 -14.76 6.02
N PHE A 99 0.17 -14.33 4.78
CA PHE A 99 -0.84 -13.47 4.17
C PHE A 99 -2.18 -14.20 3.98
N ASN A 100 -2.15 -15.45 3.52
CA ASN A 100 -3.36 -16.26 3.34
C ASN A 100 -4.12 -16.48 4.64
N LYS A 101 -3.40 -16.67 5.75
CA LYS A 101 -4.03 -16.76 7.07
C LYS A 101 -4.75 -15.46 7.42
N PHE A 102 -4.08 -14.30 7.26
CA PHE A 102 -4.69 -13.00 7.50
C PHE A 102 -5.93 -12.78 6.62
N ALA A 103 -5.82 -13.00 5.31
CA ALA A 103 -6.93 -12.80 4.37
C ALA A 103 -8.13 -13.70 4.70
N ARG A 104 -7.88 -14.96 5.08
CA ARG A 104 -8.94 -15.91 5.48
C ARG A 104 -9.60 -15.53 6.80
N ASP A 105 -8.82 -15.11 7.79
CA ASP A 105 -9.35 -14.67 9.08
C ASP A 105 -10.20 -13.40 8.90
N LEU A 106 -9.75 -12.44 8.10
CA LEU A 106 -10.49 -11.24 7.75
C LEU A 106 -11.80 -11.58 7.02
N ALA A 107 -11.74 -12.44 6.00
CA ALA A 107 -12.92 -12.85 5.24
C ALA A 107 -13.96 -13.55 6.12
N ASN A 108 -13.52 -14.47 7.01
CA ASN A 108 -14.40 -15.14 7.99
C ASN A 108 -15.08 -14.12 8.93
N ASN A 109 -14.34 -13.14 9.42
CA ASN A 109 -14.88 -12.09 10.30
C ASN A 109 -15.93 -11.25 9.58
N LEU A 110 -15.68 -10.85 8.32
CA LEU A 110 -16.64 -10.10 7.52
C LEU A 110 -17.90 -10.91 7.19
N VAL A 111 -17.72 -12.19 6.81
CA VAL A 111 -18.85 -13.10 6.54
C VAL A 111 -19.72 -13.25 7.79
N ALA A 112 -19.13 -13.46 8.95
CA ALA A 112 -19.87 -13.58 10.23
C ALA A 112 -20.53 -12.27 10.65
N LYS A 113 -19.82 -11.14 10.55
CA LYS A 113 -20.28 -9.80 11.01
C LYS A 113 -21.47 -9.30 10.19
N TYR A 114 -21.45 -9.52 8.87
CA TYR A 114 -22.44 -9.00 7.93
C TYR A 114 -23.41 -10.05 7.41
N ASP A 115 -23.37 -11.28 7.96
CA ASP A 115 -24.19 -12.41 7.50
C ASP A 115 -24.11 -12.59 5.97
N LEU A 116 -22.88 -12.61 5.45
CA LEU A 116 -22.63 -12.75 4.01
C LEU A 116 -22.82 -14.20 3.56
N HIS A 117 -24.09 -14.62 3.48
CA HIS A 117 -24.49 -15.93 2.98
C HIS A 117 -25.51 -15.78 1.86
N ASN A 118 -25.18 -16.30 0.66
CA ASN A 118 -25.97 -16.15 -0.57
C ASN A 118 -26.23 -14.68 -0.96
N LYS A 119 -25.27 -13.80 -0.72
CA LYS A 119 -25.29 -12.36 -0.96
C LYS A 119 -24.62 -12.01 -2.28
N ASP A 120 -24.87 -10.77 -2.73
CA ASP A 120 -24.17 -10.15 -3.85
C ASP A 120 -23.04 -9.26 -3.30
N ILE A 121 -21.80 -9.56 -3.71
CA ILE A 121 -20.59 -8.87 -3.25
C ILE A 121 -19.95 -8.13 -4.44
N ILE A 122 -19.55 -6.88 -4.24
CA ILE A 122 -18.75 -6.12 -5.19
C ILE A 122 -17.37 -5.89 -4.59
N GLU A 123 -16.31 -6.23 -5.32
CA GLU A 123 -14.95 -5.81 -4.97
C GLU A 123 -14.43 -4.82 -6.01
N ILE A 124 -14.10 -3.61 -5.53
CA ILE A 124 -13.50 -2.54 -6.32
C ILE A 124 -11.99 -2.62 -6.15
N GLY A 125 -11.24 -2.77 -7.28
CA GLY A 125 -9.81 -3.03 -7.22
C GLY A 125 -9.52 -4.46 -6.77
N CYS A 126 -10.16 -5.44 -7.42
CA CYS A 126 -10.06 -6.85 -7.00
C CYS A 126 -8.74 -7.53 -7.41
N SER A 127 -7.84 -6.86 -8.12
CA SER A 127 -6.60 -7.43 -8.67
C SER A 127 -6.87 -8.76 -9.40
N LYS A 128 -6.32 -9.87 -8.95
CA LYS A 128 -6.53 -11.20 -9.56
C LYS A 128 -7.78 -11.92 -9.03
N GLY A 129 -8.50 -11.33 -8.06
CA GLY A 129 -9.77 -11.83 -7.53
C GLY A 129 -9.66 -12.76 -6.32
N ASP A 130 -8.48 -12.89 -5.71
CA ASP A 130 -8.25 -13.82 -4.60
C ASP A 130 -9.23 -13.61 -3.43
N PHE A 131 -9.43 -12.36 -3.00
CA PHE A 131 -10.26 -12.06 -1.84
C PHE A 131 -11.76 -12.17 -2.15
N LEU A 132 -12.20 -11.71 -3.32
CA LEU A 132 -13.57 -11.84 -3.77
C LEU A 132 -14.00 -13.31 -3.87
N ILE A 133 -13.15 -14.14 -4.48
CA ILE A 133 -13.38 -15.57 -4.59
C ILE A 133 -13.48 -16.20 -3.22
N LEU A 134 -12.59 -15.84 -2.29
CA LEU A 134 -12.61 -16.32 -0.90
C LEU A 134 -13.92 -15.97 -0.18
N LEU A 135 -14.42 -14.74 -0.32
CA LEU A 135 -15.74 -14.34 0.23
C LEU A 135 -16.89 -15.12 -0.41
N CYS A 136 -16.78 -15.42 -1.72
CA CYS A 136 -17.78 -16.22 -2.41
C CYS A 136 -17.75 -17.70 -2.00
N GLU A 137 -16.58 -18.26 -1.71
CA GLU A 137 -16.45 -19.63 -1.16
C GLU A 137 -17.09 -19.75 0.22
N LEU A 138 -16.68 -18.85 1.14
CA LEU A 138 -17.05 -18.95 2.56
C LEU A 138 -18.56 -18.78 2.81
N GLY A 139 -19.22 -17.93 2.02
CA GLY A 139 -20.64 -17.61 2.22
C GLY A 139 -21.56 -18.11 1.10
N ASN A 140 -21.08 -18.90 0.13
CA ASN A 140 -21.83 -19.23 -1.08
C ASN A 140 -22.37 -17.99 -1.80
N ASN A 141 -21.57 -16.92 -1.83
CA ASN A 141 -21.95 -15.62 -2.39
C ASN A 141 -21.76 -15.57 -3.91
N ARG A 142 -22.33 -14.53 -4.54
CA ARG A 142 -22.04 -14.12 -5.92
C ARG A 142 -21.18 -12.88 -5.89
N GLY A 143 -20.20 -12.79 -6.80
CA GLY A 143 -19.23 -11.70 -6.83
C GLY A 143 -19.20 -10.93 -8.14
N VAL A 144 -18.95 -9.63 -8.06
CA VAL A 144 -18.53 -8.79 -9.18
C VAL A 144 -17.22 -8.12 -8.81
N GLY A 145 -16.12 -8.51 -9.48
CA GLY A 145 -14.81 -7.91 -9.32
C GLY A 145 -14.50 -6.92 -10.44
N ILE A 146 -14.08 -5.72 -10.09
CA ILE A 146 -13.82 -4.64 -11.06
C ILE A 146 -12.36 -4.20 -10.90
N ASP A 147 -11.51 -4.51 -11.88
CA ASP A 147 -10.10 -4.16 -11.88
C ASP A 147 -9.50 -4.25 -13.29
N PRO A 148 -8.72 -3.26 -13.76
CA PRO A 148 -8.07 -3.32 -15.07
C PRO A 148 -6.98 -4.39 -15.17
N SER A 149 -6.42 -4.86 -14.06
CA SER A 149 -5.34 -5.86 -14.00
C SER A 149 -5.83 -7.30 -13.86
N VAL A 150 -7.15 -7.53 -13.80
CA VAL A 150 -7.71 -8.87 -13.63
C VAL A 150 -7.27 -9.83 -14.73
N VAL A 151 -6.96 -11.06 -14.33
CA VAL A 151 -6.62 -12.16 -15.24
C VAL A 151 -7.64 -13.28 -15.04
N PRO A 152 -8.59 -13.45 -15.96
CA PRO A 152 -9.59 -14.49 -15.84
C PRO A 152 -8.95 -15.88 -15.72
N GLY A 153 -9.46 -16.70 -14.80
CA GLY A 153 -8.94 -18.06 -14.55
C GLY A 153 -7.61 -18.10 -13.76
N ARG A 154 -7.13 -16.97 -13.23
CA ARG A 154 -5.90 -16.92 -12.40
C ARG A 154 -6.07 -17.64 -11.06
N VAL A 155 -7.23 -17.54 -10.45
CA VAL A 155 -7.57 -18.20 -9.19
C VAL A 155 -8.49 -19.37 -9.49
N GLU A 156 -8.01 -20.58 -9.23
CA GLU A 156 -8.79 -21.80 -9.38
C GLU A 156 -9.68 -22.01 -8.15
N SER A 157 -11.00 -22.08 -8.35
CA SER A 157 -11.97 -22.26 -7.26
C SER A 157 -13.32 -22.71 -7.80
N GLU A 158 -14.05 -23.52 -7.02
CA GLU A 158 -15.45 -23.85 -7.28
C GLU A 158 -16.38 -22.63 -7.23
N ALA A 159 -15.95 -21.55 -6.59
CA ALA A 159 -16.68 -20.28 -6.54
C ALA A 159 -16.50 -19.43 -7.82
N ALA A 160 -15.53 -19.75 -8.67
CA ALA A 160 -15.22 -18.95 -9.86
C ALA A 160 -16.42 -18.78 -10.81
N ASP A 161 -17.28 -19.79 -10.93
CA ASP A 161 -18.51 -19.73 -11.76
C ASP A 161 -19.56 -18.75 -11.20
N ARG A 162 -19.42 -18.31 -9.96
CA ARG A 162 -20.31 -17.32 -9.31
C ARG A 162 -19.73 -15.91 -9.29
N VAL A 163 -18.55 -15.71 -9.91
CA VAL A 163 -17.85 -14.43 -9.92
C VAL A 163 -17.76 -13.91 -11.37
N THR A 164 -18.16 -12.66 -11.55
CA THR A 164 -17.98 -11.94 -12.82
C THR A 164 -16.85 -10.94 -12.67
N PHE A 165 -15.83 -11.03 -13.51
CA PHE A 165 -14.76 -10.06 -13.57
C PHE A 165 -14.93 -9.05 -14.69
N ILE A 166 -14.69 -7.77 -14.37
CA ILE A 166 -14.80 -6.64 -15.29
C ILE A 166 -13.43 -5.98 -15.34
N GLN A 167 -12.77 -6.07 -16.50
CA GLN A 167 -11.43 -5.54 -16.73
C GLN A 167 -11.49 -4.05 -17.07
N GLU A 168 -11.93 -3.23 -16.11
CA GLU A 168 -12.10 -1.78 -16.26
C GLU A 168 -11.73 -1.07 -14.95
N TYR A 169 -11.45 0.24 -15.02
CA TYR A 169 -11.41 1.09 -13.83
C TYR A 169 -12.83 1.32 -13.32
N TYR A 170 -13.00 1.30 -11.98
CA TYR A 170 -14.29 1.60 -11.37
C TYR A 170 -14.74 3.02 -11.68
N SER A 171 -16.00 3.18 -12.02
CA SER A 171 -16.63 4.47 -12.36
C SER A 171 -18.13 4.42 -12.11
N ALA A 172 -18.82 5.56 -12.26
CA ALA A 172 -20.28 5.65 -12.15
C ALA A 172 -21.06 4.72 -13.10
N SER A 173 -20.46 4.26 -14.22
CA SER A 173 -21.07 3.28 -15.13
C SER A 173 -21.30 1.92 -14.47
N HIS A 174 -20.61 1.61 -13.37
CA HIS A 174 -20.72 0.38 -12.61
C HIS A 174 -21.84 0.40 -11.55
N ALA A 175 -22.53 1.53 -11.36
CA ALA A 175 -23.70 1.64 -10.44
C ALA A 175 -24.85 0.67 -10.78
N LYS A 176 -24.86 0.09 -11.96
CA LYS A 176 -25.81 -0.98 -12.36
C LYS A 176 -25.61 -2.29 -11.59
N TYR A 177 -24.44 -2.53 -11.03
CA TYR A 177 -24.16 -3.68 -10.18
C TYR A 177 -24.58 -3.37 -8.75
N VAL A 178 -25.44 -4.22 -8.21
CA VAL A 178 -26.00 -4.06 -6.87
C VAL A 178 -25.31 -5.05 -5.93
N GLY A 179 -24.73 -4.53 -4.85
CA GLY A 179 -24.11 -5.35 -3.80
C GLY A 179 -24.80 -5.18 -2.44
N ASP A 180 -24.95 -6.28 -1.73
CA ASP A 180 -25.26 -6.27 -0.29
C ASP A 180 -24.04 -5.82 0.52
N PHE A 181 -22.84 -6.14 0.00
CA PHE A 181 -21.57 -5.78 0.56
C PHE A 181 -20.62 -5.28 -0.53
N ILE A 182 -19.95 -4.18 -0.28
CA ILE A 182 -18.92 -3.63 -1.16
C ILE A 182 -17.61 -3.64 -0.41
N CYS A 183 -16.56 -4.18 -1.00
CA CYS A 183 -15.20 -4.08 -0.47
C CYS A 183 -14.26 -3.40 -1.48
N CYS A 184 -13.23 -2.74 -0.93
CA CYS A 184 -12.20 -2.08 -1.69
C CYS A 184 -10.90 -2.20 -0.89
N ARG A 185 -9.95 -2.99 -1.40
CA ARG A 185 -8.71 -3.27 -0.68
C ARG A 185 -7.52 -2.85 -1.51
N HIS A 186 -6.58 -2.12 -0.88
CA HIS A 186 -5.36 -1.65 -1.52
C HIS A 186 -5.59 -0.99 -2.88
N THR A 187 -6.55 -0.03 -2.91
CA THR A 187 -6.96 0.64 -4.15
C THR A 187 -7.03 2.16 -3.98
N LEU A 188 -7.60 2.66 -2.86
CA LEU A 188 -7.82 4.09 -2.67
C LEU A 188 -6.50 4.88 -2.59
N GLU A 189 -5.43 4.26 -2.13
CA GLU A 189 -4.07 4.84 -2.10
C GLU A 189 -3.50 5.15 -3.49
N HIS A 190 -4.02 4.50 -4.53
CA HIS A 190 -3.66 4.71 -5.94
C HIS A 190 -4.53 5.75 -6.65
N ILE A 191 -5.53 6.28 -5.97
CA ILE A 191 -6.51 7.21 -6.52
C ILE A 191 -6.26 8.60 -5.97
N GLN A 192 -5.97 9.58 -6.87
CA GLN A 192 -5.72 10.95 -6.44
C GLN A 192 -7.01 11.70 -6.07
N PRO A 193 -8.11 11.67 -6.87
CA PRO A 193 -9.37 12.33 -6.51
C PRO A 193 -10.16 11.50 -5.48
N THR A 194 -9.61 11.36 -4.26
CA THR A 194 -10.12 10.46 -3.21
C THR A 194 -11.54 10.76 -2.78
N ALA A 195 -11.90 12.03 -2.56
CA ALA A 195 -13.26 12.42 -2.20
C ALA A 195 -14.27 12.13 -3.32
N GLU A 196 -13.89 12.34 -4.57
CA GLU A 196 -14.72 12.01 -5.74
C GLU A 196 -14.96 10.50 -5.81
N PHE A 197 -13.91 9.69 -5.61
CA PHE A 197 -14.04 8.23 -5.63
C PHE A 197 -14.99 7.73 -4.54
N VAL A 198 -14.81 8.15 -3.28
CA VAL A 198 -15.67 7.73 -2.16
C VAL A 198 -17.12 8.20 -2.39
N SER A 199 -17.31 9.42 -2.92
CA SER A 199 -18.63 9.94 -3.29
C SER A 199 -19.27 9.15 -4.43
N THR A 200 -18.50 8.69 -5.42
CA THR A 200 -18.97 7.84 -6.52
C THR A 200 -19.46 6.49 -5.98
N VAL A 201 -18.73 5.87 -5.06
CA VAL A 201 -19.17 4.63 -4.39
C VAL A 201 -20.48 4.88 -3.64
N ARG A 202 -20.56 5.99 -2.86
CA ARG A 202 -21.78 6.37 -2.13
C ARG A 202 -22.98 6.52 -3.06
N GLN A 203 -22.82 7.21 -4.18
CA GLN A 203 -23.86 7.42 -5.18
C GLN A 203 -24.30 6.11 -5.83
N SER A 204 -23.36 5.21 -6.12
CA SER A 204 -23.66 3.88 -6.70
C SER A 204 -24.49 3.01 -5.76
N ILE A 205 -24.30 3.16 -4.44
CA ILE A 205 -25.14 2.48 -3.44
C ILE A 205 -26.60 3.04 -3.48
N GLY A 206 -26.76 4.36 -3.69
CA GLY A 206 -28.07 5.00 -3.73
C GLY A 206 -28.82 4.89 -2.39
N GLU A 207 -30.08 4.46 -2.45
CA GLU A 207 -31.00 4.36 -1.28
C GLU A 207 -30.83 3.07 -0.44
N ARG A 208 -29.87 2.20 -0.81
CA ARG A 208 -29.66 0.92 -0.11
C ARG A 208 -28.87 1.12 1.18
N LYS A 209 -29.57 1.53 2.26
CA LYS A 209 -28.94 1.88 3.55
C LYS A 209 -28.34 0.70 4.30
N ASP A 210 -28.68 -0.52 3.93
CA ASP A 210 -28.16 -1.75 4.55
C ASP A 210 -26.84 -2.24 3.91
N THR A 211 -26.47 -1.72 2.73
CA THR A 211 -25.21 -2.06 2.08
C THR A 211 -24.04 -1.61 2.94
N ALA A 212 -23.20 -2.54 3.38
CA ALA A 212 -21.96 -2.21 4.07
C ALA A 212 -20.84 -1.94 3.05
N PHE A 213 -20.04 -0.92 3.34
CA PHE A 213 -18.82 -0.61 2.60
C PHE A 213 -17.61 -0.83 3.50
N PHE A 214 -16.77 -1.78 3.12
CA PHE A 214 -15.50 -2.11 3.76
C PHE A 214 -14.33 -1.62 2.90
N LEU A 215 -13.37 -0.95 3.52
CA LEU A 215 -12.16 -0.52 2.82
C LEU A 215 -10.93 -0.81 3.67
N GLU A 216 -9.85 -1.29 3.02
CA GLU A 216 -8.54 -1.56 3.60
C GLU A 216 -7.46 -0.86 2.77
N ILE A 217 -6.58 -0.12 3.43
CA ILE A 217 -5.45 0.62 2.83
C ILE A 217 -4.22 0.57 3.75
N PRO A 218 -3.04 0.95 3.27
CA PRO A 218 -1.87 1.14 4.14
C PRO A 218 -2.11 2.20 5.22
N ASN A 219 -1.59 1.94 6.43
CA ASN A 219 -1.66 2.86 7.54
C ASN A 219 -0.55 3.91 7.48
N ASN A 220 -0.89 5.14 7.10
CA ASN A 220 0.09 6.21 6.99
C ASN A 220 0.65 6.69 8.35
N THR A 221 -0.07 6.48 9.46
CA THR A 221 0.47 6.81 10.80
C THR A 221 1.76 6.05 11.07
N ARG A 222 1.80 4.74 10.74
CA ARG A 222 2.99 3.92 10.82
C ARG A 222 4.12 4.47 9.93
N VAL A 223 3.80 4.88 8.70
CA VAL A 223 4.80 5.45 7.78
C VAL A 223 5.50 6.65 8.39
N LEU A 224 4.73 7.56 9.01
CA LEU A 224 5.27 8.77 9.63
C LEU A 224 6.04 8.50 10.93
N GLN A 225 5.51 7.64 11.81
CA GLN A 225 6.04 7.39 13.15
C GLN A 225 7.25 6.46 13.13
N ASP A 226 7.20 5.38 12.34
CA ASP A 226 8.29 4.40 12.22
C ASP A 226 9.29 4.77 11.12
N LEU A 227 9.04 5.87 10.40
CA LEU A 227 9.86 6.31 9.27
C LEU A 227 9.92 5.24 8.16
N ALA A 228 8.79 4.59 7.86
CA ALA A 228 8.70 3.50 6.92
C ALA A 228 8.74 4.01 5.47
N PHE A 229 9.91 4.53 5.06
CA PHE A 229 10.12 5.13 3.72
C PHE A 229 9.93 4.13 2.59
N GLU A 230 10.03 2.86 2.86
CA GLU A 230 9.77 1.76 1.92
C GLU A 230 8.29 1.64 1.53
N ASP A 231 7.37 2.25 2.29
CA ASP A 231 5.96 2.35 1.96
C ASP A 231 5.60 3.63 1.18
N ILE A 232 6.62 4.44 0.84
CA ILE A 232 6.48 5.67 0.05
C ILE A 232 7.02 5.41 -1.35
N TYR A 233 6.12 5.25 -2.34
CA TYR A 233 6.47 5.02 -3.74
C TYR A 233 5.43 5.68 -4.68
N TYR A 234 5.77 5.85 -5.93
CA TYR A 234 5.03 6.72 -6.87
C TYR A 234 3.55 6.33 -7.02
N GLU A 235 3.24 5.04 -7.08
CA GLU A 235 1.87 4.55 -7.28
C GLU A 235 0.94 4.89 -6.11
N HIS A 236 1.47 5.01 -4.88
CA HIS A 236 0.74 5.52 -3.74
C HIS A 236 0.72 7.05 -3.80
N CYS A 237 -0.31 7.60 -4.44
CA CYS A 237 -0.49 9.05 -4.52
C CYS A 237 -1.27 9.62 -3.34
N SER A 238 -1.91 8.77 -2.53
CA SER A 238 -2.83 9.15 -1.44
C SER A 238 -2.49 8.38 -0.16
N TYR A 239 -2.23 9.12 0.93
CA TYR A 239 -1.79 8.57 2.20
C TYR A 239 -2.76 8.97 3.30
N PHE A 240 -3.38 7.98 3.95
CA PHE A 240 -4.40 8.21 4.96
C PHE A 240 -3.94 7.78 6.35
N SER A 241 -4.11 8.68 7.30
CA SER A 241 -4.21 8.35 8.71
C SER A 241 -5.67 8.02 9.07
N PRO A 242 -5.93 7.34 10.21
CA PRO A 242 -7.28 6.95 10.61
C PRO A 242 -8.30 8.11 10.59
N GLY A 243 -7.95 9.25 11.18
CA GLY A 243 -8.83 10.40 11.20
C GLY A 243 -9.03 11.04 9.84
N ALA A 244 -8.00 11.10 8.98
CA ALA A 244 -8.14 11.63 7.62
C ALA A 244 -9.11 10.76 6.79
N LEU A 245 -9.02 9.42 6.92
CA LEU A 245 -9.91 8.48 6.25
C LEU A 245 -11.35 8.61 6.75
N ALA A 246 -11.54 8.61 8.06
CA ALA A 246 -12.88 8.75 8.65
C ALA A 246 -13.56 10.08 8.25
N ARG A 247 -12.79 11.18 8.16
CA ARG A 247 -13.31 12.49 7.72
C ARG A 247 -13.83 12.46 6.29
N VAL A 248 -13.11 11.86 5.34
CA VAL A 248 -13.57 11.79 3.95
C VAL A 248 -14.79 10.89 3.79
N PHE A 249 -14.87 9.80 4.55
CA PHE A 249 -16.05 8.93 4.54
C PHE A 249 -17.30 9.66 5.02
N ARG A 250 -17.22 10.36 6.17
CA ARG A 250 -18.34 11.18 6.70
C ARG A 250 -18.72 12.30 5.73
N ALA A 251 -17.75 13.00 5.17
CA ALA A 251 -18.01 14.06 4.19
C ALA A 251 -18.68 13.53 2.91
N SER A 252 -18.50 12.26 2.59
CA SER A 252 -19.13 11.58 1.44
C SER A 252 -20.49 10.93 1.75
N GLY A 253 -21.05 11.11 2.95
CA GLY A 253 -22.36 10.57 3.33
C GLY A 253 -22.34 9.12 3.82
N PHE A 254 -21.23 8.73 4.46
CA PHE A 254 -21.11 7.45 5.15
C PHE A 254 -21.04 7.64 6.67
N GLU A 255 -21.79 6.84 7.41
CA GLU A 255 -21.55 6.63 8.83
C GLU A 255 -20.46 5.60 9.00
N VAL A 256 -19.39 5.98 9.70
CA VAL A 256 -18.33 5.03 10.07
C VAL A 256 -18.86 4.12 11.17
N THR A 257 -18.87 2.80 10.91
CA THR A 257 -19.37 1.79 11.85
C THR A 257 -18.24 1.10 12.61
N ASP A 258 -17.03 1.04 12.02
CA ASP A 258 -15.83 0.54 12.67
C ASP A 258 -14.55 1.15 12.04
N LEU A 259 -13.47 1.22 12.82
CA LEU A 259 -12.17 1.75 12.40
C LEU A 259 -11.07 1.09 13.23
N TYR A 260 -10.20 0.32 12.60
CA TYR A 260 -9.19 -0.46 13.30
C TYR A 260 -7.95 -0.73 12.44
N LEU A 261 -6.88 -1.20 13.08
CA LEU A 261 -5.64 -1.62 12.44
C LEU A 261 -5.56 -3.14 12.38
N ALA A 262 -4.85 -3.65 11.39
CA ALA A 262 -4.58 -5.07 11.22
C ALA A 262 -3.22 -5.31 10.57
N TYR A 263 -2.83 -6.57 10.48
CA TYR A 263 -1.61 -7.01 9.82
C TYR A 263 -0.35 -6.33 10.41
N ASP A 264 -0.20 -6.44 11.74
CA ASP A 264 0.87 -5.77 12.50
C ASP A 264 0.86 -4.25 12.30
N ASP A 265 -0.34 -3.65 12.44
CA ASP A 265 -0.64 -2.23 12.29
C ASP A 265 -0.26 -1.61 10.92
N GLN A 266 0.07 -2.46 9.94
CA GLN A 266 0.42 -2.00 8.58
C GLN A 266 -0.81 -1.58 7.79
N TYR A 267 -1.98 -2.15 8.08
CA TYR A 267 -3.22 -1.87 7.36
C TYR A 267 -4.22 -1.14 8.24
N LEU A 268 -4.84 -0.12 7.65
CA LEU A 268 -5.95 0.63 8.20
C LEU A 268 -7.25 0.17 7.55
N LEU A 269 -8.20 -0.26 8.38
CA LEU A 269 -9.47 -0.80 7.94
C LEU A 269 -10.61 0.10 8.43
N ILE A 270 -11.52 0.42 7.53
CA ILE A 270 -12.73 1.19 7.84
C ILE A 270 -13.96 0.45 7.33
N GLU A 271 -14.99 0.42 8.16
CA GLU A 271 -16.30 -0.11 7.81
C GLU A 271 -17.33 1.01 7.93
N ALA A 272 -18.22 1.10 6.96
CA ALA A 272 -19.16 2.21 6.88
C ALA A 272 -20.50 1.79 6.26
N LYS A 273 -21.53 2.57 6.51
CA LYS A 273 -22.86 2.44 5.90
C LYS A 273 -23.33 3.77 5.33
N PRO A 274 -24.07 3.79 4.21
CA PRO A 274 -24.64 5.01 3.68
C PRO A 274 -25.70 5.56 4.60
N VAL A 275 -25.68 6.86 4.83
CA VAL A 275 -26.67 7.58 5.65
C VAL A 275 -27.07 8.89 5.00
N ASP A 276 -28.21 9.46 5.46
CA ASP A 276 -28.64 10.79 5.05
C ASP A 276 -27.95 11.89 5.88
N THR A 277 -27.61 11.56 7.14
CA THR A 277 -26.90 12.46 8.05
C THR A 277 -25.93 11.63 8.89
N THR A 278 -24.67 12.03 8.88
CA THR A 278 -23.61 11.39 9.67
C THR A 278 -23.69 11.80 11.13
N SER A 279 -23.28 10.90 12.03
CA SER A 279 -23.13 11.21 13.45
C SER A 279 -21.81 11.94 13.74
N ASP A 280 -21.72 12.55 14.91
CA ASP A 280 -20.48 13.14 15.43
C ASP A 280 -19.60 12.11 16.18
N LYS A 281 -19.89 10.81 16.03
CA LYS A 281 -19.11 9.75 16.68
C LYS A 281 -17.67 9.74 16.18
N ILE A 282 -16.74 9.82 17.11
CA ILE A 282 -15.30 9.74 16.85
C ILE A 282 -14.79 8.42 17.46
N TYR A 283 -13.99 7.69 16.70
CA TYR A 283 -13.36 6.44 17.15
C TYR A 283 -12.05 6.74 17.89
N PRO A 284 -11.65 5.92 18.87
CA PRO A 284 -10.41 6.14 19.62
C PRO A 284 -9.13 6.19 18.77
N LEU A 285 -9.16 5.57 17.60
CA LEU A 285 -8.05 5.55 16.66
C LEU A 285 -7.93 6.85 15.85
N GLU A 286 -8.99 7.66 15.77
CA GLU A 286 -8.98 8.89 14.99
C GLU A 286 -8.12 9.97 15.67
N GLU A 287 -7.03 10.31 15.05
CA GLU A 287 -6.20 11.43 15.47
C GLU A 287 -6.74 12.77 14.94
N THR A 288 -6.37 13.84 15.62
CA THR A 288 -6.61 15.20 15.15
C THR A 288 -5.62 15.59 14.06
N VAL A 289 -5.98 16.59 13.25
CA VAL A 289 -5.06 17.16 12.24
C VAL A 289 -3.76 17.66 12.88
N ALA A 290 -3.84 18.21 14.11
CA ALA A 290 -2.67 18.67 14.85
C ALA A 290 -1.71 17.52 15.22
N GLN A 291 -2.25 16.35 15.55
CA GLN A 291 -1.43 15.15 15.81
C GLN A 291 -0.72 14.67 14.53
N VAL A 292 -1.43 14.61 13.40
CA VAL A 292 -0.78 14.28 12.09
C VAL A 292 0.31 15.29 11.77
N ALA A 293 0.10 16.58 12.04
CA ALA A 293 1.11 17.62 11.85
C ALA A 293 2.38 17.38 12.69
N GLU A 294 2.25 16.87 13.93
CA GLU A 294 3.41 16.49 14.75
C GLU A 294 4.10 15.24 14.21
N ASP A 295 3.36 14.25 13.69
CA ASP A 295 3.94 13.07 13.04
C ASP A 295 4.70 13.45 11.75
N VAL A 296 4.18 14.38 10.95
CA VAL A 296 4.89 14.94 9.78
C VAL A 296 6.20 15.62 10.21
N LYS A 297 6.19 16.41 11.28
CA LYS A 297 7.42 17.04 11.80
C LYS A 297 8.40 16.01 12.36
N HIS A 298 7.89 14.92 12.99
CA HIS A 298 8.73 13.81 13.45
C HIS A 298 9.41 13.14 12.27
N PHE A 299 8.66 12.78 11.23
CA PHE A 299 9.18 12.19 10.00
C PHE A 299 10.24 13.08 9.36
N THR A 300 9.93 14.34 9.11
CA THR A 300 10.84 15.30 8.47
C THR A 300 12.17 15.43 9.21
N ARG A 301 12.14 15.42 10.54
CA ARG A 301 13.37 15.54 11.37
C ARG A 301 14.25 14.30 11.32
N ASN A 302 13.68 13.11 11.21
CA ASN A 302 14.39 11.87 11.50
C ASN A 302 14.65 11.02 10.25
N ILE A 303 13.91 11.22 9.17
CA ILE A 303 13.98 10.34 7.99
C ILE A 303 15.40 10.30 7.40
N GLN A 304 16.07 11.44 7.27
CA GLN A 304 17.41 11.48 6.69
C GLN A 304 18.40 10.62 7.50
N THR A 305 18.30 10.64 8.83
CA THR A 305 19.14 9.80 9.70
C THR A 305 18.89 8.31 9.45
N LYS A 306 17.62 7.89 9.28
CA LYS A 306 17.28 6.49 8.96
C LYS A 306 17.87 6.08 7.60
N LEU A 307 17.71 6.92 6.58
CA LEU A 307 18.27 6.66 5.25
C LEU A 307 19.80 6.55 5.26
N ASP A 308 20.48 7.46 5.97
CA ASP A 308 21.95 7.45 6.07
C ASP A 308 22.47 6.22 6.83
N ASN A 309 21.78 5.77 7.87
CA ASN A 309 22.12 4.54 8.58
C ASN A 309 22.01 3.31 7.64
N TRP A 310 20.99 3.21 6.82
CA TRP A 310 20.88 2.15 5.83
C TRP A 310 22.01 2.20 4.80
N ARG A 311 22.31 3.40 4.26
CA ARG A 311 23.43 3.58 3.30
C ARG A 311 24.77 3.14 3.92
N LEU A 312 25.01 3.50 5.18
CA LEU A 312 26.22 3.10 5.91
C LEU A 312 26.31 1.58 6.10
N ASN A 313 25.21 0.93 6.48
CA ASN A 313 25.15 -0.52 6.63
C ASN A 313 25.48 -1.23 5.32
N LEU A 314 24.84 -0.83 4.22
CA LEU A 314 25.08 -1.40 2.90
C LEU A 314 26.52 -1.17 2.40
N GLN A 315 27.10 0.01 2.66
CA GLN A 315 28.50 0.30 2.35
C GLN A 315 29.45 -0.59 3.14
N LYS A 316 29.19 -0.75 4.44
CA LYS A 316 29.97 -1.62 5.33
C LYS A 316 29.95 -3.06 4.86
N TRP A 317 28.77 -3.62 4.61
CA TRP A 317 28.62 -5.00 4.14
C TRP A 317 29.32 -5.25 2.80
N LYS A 318 29.23 -4.29 1.86
CA LYS A 318 29.99 -4.36 0.59
C LYS A 318 31.50 -4.33 0.82
N ALA A 319 32.00 -3.48 1.72
CA ALA A 319 33.42 -3.41 2.07
C ALA A 319 33.95 -4.71 2.74
N GLU A 320 33.07 -5.39 3.49
CA GLU A 320 33.35 -6.69 4.10
C GLU A 320 33.14 -7.88 3.16
N ASN A 321 32.85 -7.63 1.88
CA ASN A 321 32.53 -8.64 0.85
C ASN A 321 31.36 -9.57 1.25
N GLN A 322 30.40 -9.08 2.03
CA GLN A 322 29.22 -9.84 2.39
C GLN A 322 28.26 -9.91 1.19
N ARG A 323 27.74 -11.12 0.93
CA ARG A 323 26.71 -11.36 -0.08
C ARG A 323 25.35 -11.00 0.50
N VAL A 324 24.79 -9.89 0.02
CA VAL A 324 23.51 -9.35 0.51
C VAL A 324 22.43 -9.51 -0.56
N VAL A 325 21.31 -10.08 -0.17
CA VAL A 325 20.12 -10.29 -1.02
C VAL A 325 18.95 -9.56 -0.41
N VAL A 326 18.02 -9.09 -1.24
CA VAL A 326 16.72 -8.58 -0.80
C VAL A 326 15.67 -9.68 -0.99
N TRP A 327 14.81 -9.88 0.00
CA TRP A 327 13.65 -10.77 -0.08
C TRP A 327 12.37 -9.96 -0.14
N GLY A 328 11.62 -10.17 -1.24
CA GLY A 328 10.43 -9.43 -1.64
C GLY A 328 10.76 -8.42 -2.74
N SER A 329 10.22 -8.63 -3.95
CA SER A 329 10.49 -7.81 -5.15
C SER A 329 9.38 -6.80 -5.47
N GLY A 330 8.46 -6.56 -4.53
CA GLY A 330 7.35 -5.63 -4.70
C GLY A 330 7.73 -4.16 -4.45
N SER A 331 6.73 -3.34 -4.21
CA SER A 331 6.84 -1.89 -4.10
C SER A 331 7.83 -1.43 -3.03
N LYS A 332 7.85 -2.09 -1.85
CA LYS A 332 8.83 -1.80 -0.79
C LYS A 332 10.28 -1.97 -1.27
N CYS A 333 10.55 -2.99 -2.08
CA CYS A 333 11.89 -3.22 -2.65
C CYS A 333 12.28 -2.10 -3.62
N VAL A 334 11.37 -1.69 -4.50
CA VAL A 334 11.62 -0.58 -5.43
C VAL A 334 11.90 0.71 -4.63
N ALA A 335 11.05 1.04 -3.66
CA ALA A 335 11.23 2.23 -2.82
C ALA A 335 12.55 2.19 -2.05
N PHE A 336 12.90 1.04 -1.45
CA PHE A 336 14.15 0.85 -0.72
C PHE A 336 15.37 1.10 -1.62
N LEU A 337 15.42 0.45 -2.79
CA LEU A 337 16.58 0.51 -3.67
C LEU A 337 16.75 1.90 -4.32
N THR A 338 15.64 2.53 -4.71
CA THR A 338 15.68 3.84 -5.39
C THR A 338 15.88 5.00 -4.42
N THR A 339 15.20 5.01 -3.27
CA THR A 339 15.36 6.08 -2.25
C THR A 339 16.76 6.08 -1.64
N LEU A 340 17.37 4.91 -1.45
CA LEU A 340 18.73 4.81 -0.90
C LEU A 340 19.81 4.99 -1.97
N ASP A 341 19.47 4.95 -3.25
CA ASP A 341 20.42 4.93 -4.37
C ASP A 341 21.49 3.82 -4.19
N THR A 342 21.01 2.60 -3.96
CA THR A 342 21.85 1.45 -3.58
C THR A 342 21.68 0.24 -4.48
N ILE A 343 21.15 0.44 -5.69
CA ILE A 343 20.93 -0.63 -6.69
C ILE A 343 22.22 -1.42 -6.97
N ASP A 344 23.36 -0.75 -6.98
CA ASP A 344 24.68 -1.35 -7.22
C ASP A 344 25.24 -2.17 -6.01
N LYS A 345 24.63 -2.06 -4.84
CA LYS A 345 25.07 -2.71 -3.60
C LYS A 345 24.35 -4.02 -3.31
N ILE A 346 23.21 -4.22 -3.94
CA ILE A 346 22.42 -5.45 -3.85
C ILE A 346 22.61 -6.23 -5.15
N GLU A 347 23.04 -7.48 -5.05
CA GLU A 347 23.32 -8.29 -6.23
C GLU A 347 22.04 -8.94 -6.77
N TYR A 348 21.24 -9.57 -5.91
CA TYR A 348 20.04 -10.28 -6.28
C TYR A 348 18.83 -9.89 -5.42
N VAL A 349 17.66 -10.04 -6.03
CA VAL A 349 16.36 -9.92 -5.36
C VAL A 349 15.64 -11.26 -5.51
N VAL A 350 15.06 -11.75 -4.41
CA VAL A 350 14.34 -13.03 -4.36
C VAL A 350 12.88 -12.77 -4.03
N ASP A 351 11.98 -13.53 -4.65
CA ASP A 351 10.53 -13.45 -4.37
C ASP A 351 9.91 -14.86 -4.38
N ILE A 352 8.88 -15.06 -3.54
CA ILE A 352 8.12 -16.33 -3.52
C ILE A 352 7.09 -16.43 -4.63
N ASN A 353 6.69 -15.29 -5.24
CA ASN A 353 5.70 -15.28 -6.32
C ASN A 353 6.32 -15.82 -7.62
N PRO A 354 5.90 -17.00 -8.13
CA PRO A 354 6.50 -17.63 -9.29
C PRO A 354 6.29 -16.83 -10.58
N HIS A 355 5.27 -15.97 -10.64
CA HIS A 355 4.97 -15.15 -11.80
C HIS A 355 5.95 -13.99 -11.99
N ARG A 356 6.76 -13.71 -10.97
CA ARG A 356 7.83 -12.70 -11.00
C ARG A 356 9.19 -13.28 -11.39
N HIS A 357 9.39 -14.61 -11.22
CA HIS A 357 10.70 -15.25 -11.47
C HIS A 357 11.20 -15.04 -12.91
N GLY A 358 12.46 -14.70 -13.03
CA GLY A 358 13.12 -14.42 -14.31
C GLY A 358 12.79 -13.07 -14.93
N LYS A 359 11.81 -12.35 -14.39
CA LYS A 359 11.47 -10.98 -14.78
C LYS A 359 12.41 -9.96 -14.13
N PHE A 360 12.27 -8.69 -14.53
CA PHE A 360 13.11 -7.61 -14.05
C PHE A 360 12.25 -6.52 -13.36
N ILE A 361 12.79 -5.96 -12.29
CA ILE A 361 12.14 -4.90 -11.49
C ILE A 361 12.19 -3.58 -12.27
N PRO A 362 11.05 -2.90 -12.52
CA PRO A 362 11.01 -1.65 -13.26
C PRO A 362 11.84 -0.55 -12.57
N GLY A 363 12.56 0.25 -13.35
CA GLY A 363 13.46 1.32 -12.90
C GLY A 363 14.72 0.85 -12.18
N VAL A 364 14.78 -0.43 -11.78
CA VAL A 364 15.91 -1.02 -11.02
C VAL A 364 16.76 -1.93 -11.90
N GLY A 365 16.16 -2.66 -12.83
CA GLY A 365 16.85 -3.57 -13.75
C GLY A 365 17.42 -4.82 -13.08
N LYS A 366 17.03 -5.14 -11.83
CA LYS A 366 17.43 -6.38 -11.15
C LYS A 366 16.50 -7.52 -11.56
N GLN A 367 17.12 -8.69 -11.86
CA GLN A 367 16.36 -9.91 -12.10
C GLN A 367 15.84 -10.47 -10.79
N ILE A 368 14.61 -10.97 -10.84
CA ILE A 368 13.95 -11.60 -9.69
C ILE A 368 14.22 -13.10 -9.73
N MET A 369 14.83 -13.60 -8.68
CA MET A 369 15.20 -15.01 -8.53
C MET A 369 14.15 -15.76 -7.69
N SER A 370 14.03 -17.06 -7.88
CA SER A 370 13.28 -17.92 -6.97
C SER A 370 14.05 -18.15 -5.66
N PRO A 371 13.37 -18.52 -4.56
CA PRO A 371 14.04 -18.84 -3.29
C PRO A 371 15.06 -19.98 -3.41
N GLU A 372 14.84 -20.96 -4.30
CA GLU A 372 15.75 -22.09 -4.54
C GLU A 372 17.16 -21.66 -4.97
N PHE A 373 17.27 -20.51 -5.64
CA PHE A 373 18.57 -19.91 -6.02
C PHE A 373 19.51 -19.74 -4.82
N LEU A 374 18.96 -19.49 -3.63
CA LEU A 374 19.75 -19.26 -2.40
C LEU A 374 20.52 -20.49 -1.96
N LYS A 375 20.12 -21.72 -2.35
CA LYS A 375 20.85 -22.97 -2.03
C LYS A 375 22.27 -22.97 -2.59
N ASP A 376 22.45 -22.42 -3.78
CA ASP A 376 23.75 -22.34 -4.45
C ASP A 376 24.48 -21.05 -4.11
N TYR A 377 23.73 -19.94 -3.98
CA TYR A 377 24.30 -18.62 -3.73
C TYR A 377 24.80 -18.44 -2.29
N GLN A 378 24.11 -19.01 -1.28
CA GLN A 378 24.46 -18.95 0.15
C GLN A 378 24.75 -17.52 0.62
N PRO A 379 23.73 -16.62 0.70
CA PRO A 379 23.95 -15.23 1.13
C PRO A 379 24.35 -15.14 2.60
N ASP A 380 25.16 -14.13 2.94
CA ASP A 380 25.52 -13.82 4.31
C ASP A 380 24.36 -13.09 5.02
N LYS A 381 23.64 -12.26 4.28
CA LYS A 381 22.49 -11.50 4.79
C LYS A 381 21.33 -11.47 3.80
N ILE A 382 20.10 -11.51 4.33
CA ILE A 382 18.87 -11.29 3.58
C ILE A 382 18.13 -10.11 4.22
N ILE A 383 18.00 -9.01 3.48
CA ILE A 383 17.14 -7.89 3.87
C ILE A 383 15.69 -8.28 3.55
N VAL A 384 14.87 -8.36 4.58
CA VAL A 384 13.46 -8.74 4.46
C VAL A 384 12.61 -7.47 4.34
N MET A 385 11.96 -7.27 3.20
CA MET A 385 11.19 -6.05 2.90
C MET A 385 9.96 -5.85 3.79
N ASN A 386 9.49 -6.89 4.47
CA ASN A 386 8.43 -6.79 5.45
C ASN A 386 8.67 -7.78 6.58
N SER A 387 8.90 -7.26 7.79
CA SER A 387 9.25 -8.02 8.99
C SER A 387 8.25 -9.11 9.35
N ILE A 388 6.97 -8.96 9.02
CA ILE A 388 5.92 -9.94 9.30
C ILE A 388 6.17 -11.32 8.67
N TYR A 389 6.99 -11.38 7.63
CA TYR A 389 7.34 -12.62 6.94
C TYR A 389 8.62 -13.29 7.48
N CYS A 390 9.30 -12.71 8.47
CA CYS A 390 10.58 -13.25 8.95
C CYS A 390 10.48 -14.70 9.40
N ASP A 391 9.45 -15.10 10.14
CA ASP A 391 9.28 -16.46 10.62
C ASP A 391 9.02 -17.44 9.45
N GLU A 392 8.20 -17.07 8.48
CA GLU A 392 7.93 -17.84 7.27
C GLU A 392 9.20 -18.04 6.44
N ILE A 393 9.95 -16.96 6.22
CA ILE A 393 11.23 -16.96 5.49
C ILE A 393 12.26 -17.83 6.22
N GLN A 394 12.38 -17.69 7.54
CA GLN A 394 13.31 -18.48 8.35
C GLN A 394 13.02 -19.97 8.26
N GLN A 395 11.73 -20.39 8.30
CA GLN A 395 11.32 -21.77 8.16
C GLN A 395 11.66 -22.30 6.75
N MET A 396 11.41 -21.52 5.70
CA MET A 396 11.74 -21.89 4.32
C MET A 396 13.26 -22.06 4.14
N LEU A 397 14.07 -21.14 4.65
CA LEU A 397 15.53 -21.21 4.59
C LEU A 397 16.09 -22.46 5.32
N GLN A 398 15.55 -22.77 6.48
CA GLN A 398 15.91 -24.00 7.24
C GLN A 398 15.62 -25.27 6.43
N GLN A 399 14.45 -25.36 5.78
CA GLN A 399 14.09 -26.48 4.91
C GLN A 399 15.00 -26.63 3.70
N MET A 400 15.51 -25.50 3.21
CA MET A 400 16.44 -25.47 2.08
C MET A 400 17.90 -25.70 2.48
N GLY A 401 18.24 -25.73 3.78
CA GLY A 401 19.61 -25.83 4.27
C GLY A 401 20.45 -24.55 4.05
N VAL A 402 19.79 -23.40 3.99
CA VAL A 402 20.46 -22.08 3.85
C VAL A 402 20.59 -21.47 5.25
N SER A 403 21.83 -21.10 5.61
CA SER A 403 22.15 -20.43 6.88
C SER A 403 22.57 -19.00 6.59
N THR A 404 21.79 -18.03 7.05
CA THR A 404 21.98 -16.59 6.77
C THR A 404 21.38 -15.74 7.90
N GLU A 405 21.82 -14.50 8.01
CA GLU A 405 21.22 -13.51 8.90
C GLU A 405 20.04 -12.83 8.20
N LEU A 406 18.85 -12.85 8.82
CA LEU A 406 17.72 -12.04 8.38
C LEU A 406 17.84 -10.63 8.99
N VAL A 407 17.71 -9.62 8.13
CA VAL A 407 17.74 -8.21 8.51
C VAL A 407 16.38 -7.62 8.11
N PRO A 408 15.40 -7.54 9.04
CA PRO A 408 14.12 -6.92 8.75
C PRO A 408 14.26 -5.41 8.52
N LEU A 409 13.46 -4.88 7.60
CA LEU A 409 13.38 -3.45 7.29
C LEU A 409 12.51 -2.70 8.29
#